data_6e384289a79c63373ff3c616f4aeb6ab
#
_entry.id   6e384289a79c63373ff3c616f4aeb6ab
#
_cell.length_a   1.000
_cell.length_b   1.000
_cell.length_c   1.000
_cell.angle_alpha   90.00
_cell.angle_beta   90.00
_cell.angle_gamma   90.00
#
_symmetry.space_group_name_H-M   'P 1'
#
loop_
_entity.id
_entity.type
_entity.pdbx_description
1 polymer ?
#
loop_
_entity_poly.entity_id
_entity_poly.type
_entity_poly.pdbx_seq_one_letter_code
_entity_poly.pdbx_strand_id
1 'polypeptide(L)'
;PSTAKPTGYTIFLRGTPVGREEVTVQEDATGTTITAQGRLGAPLNVVTRRAEVKYTADGSPERFSLEGTANGSDVSVRTSFINGTAQTEGNQGTARIATSHPFSPQAVVLPNGVFTLYAALADRLSRVTAGAELRAYILPLAEIGVRVVSDQPERIQVGTSFLNVQRYDLLFSNPGGDLAVSLTAGDGGRLIRLSVPAQAIEVVREDIASPTSRTQVFSNPGDEAVIIPAPGFNLGATITKSAAPAEPASAPGFGAAGRMPAVVLVPGAGVGDRDGFTLGIPTFAQLAGAMADAGFLAVRYDKRGFGQSGGRAESATIQDYAEDVRAVVRWLLQRKDVDPKRIAVIGHGEGAWIALLAASRERRLSALASIAGPSTTGAELVLEQQQQALDQLKLTPEERDKKVALQKQIQTAVVTGKGWELIPQQERRAADTPWFQSLLSFDPAKVIKDVRQPLLFVHGELDRQVPVAHVDRLADLARRQSDSKSVEVVIVRGVNHLLVPAITGEVSEYASLPDRNVSKDVSGAVAAWLTKTFAAIR
;
A
#
# COMPACT_ATOMS: atom_id res chain seq x y z
N PRO A 1 0.01 35.67 22.93
CA PRO A 1 0.73 34.45 22.60
C PRO A 1 -0.29 33.36 22.31
N SER A 2 -0.40 32.95 21.03
CA SER A 2 -1.21 31.80 20.65
C SER A 2 -0.55 30.56 21.28
N THR A 3 -1.22 29.89 22.21
CA THR A 3 -0.76 28.61 22.75
C THR A 3 -0.85 27.59 21.61
N ALA A 4 0.29 27.22 21.05
CA ALA A 4 0.38 26.18 20.03
C ALA A 4 -0.21 24.87 20.59
N LYS A 5 -1.17 24.27 19.87
CA LYS A 5 -1.85 23.05 20.29
C LYS A 5 -0.89 21.86 20.13
N PRO A 6 -0.77 20.97 21.13
CA PRO A 6 0.03 19.75 21.00
C PRO A 6 -0.48 18.86 19.86
N THR A 7 0.46 18.24 19.13
CA THR A 7 0.17 17.26 18.09
C THR A 7 0.59 15.88 18.59
N GLY A 8 -0.33 14.93 18.58
CA GLY A 8 -0.10 13.55 19.02
C GLY A 8 0.36 12.63 17.91
N TYR A 9 1.21 11.67 18.27
CA TYR A 9 1.76 10.64 17.39
C TYR A 9 1.68 9.27 18.05
N THR A 10 1.30 8.27 17.28
CA THR A 10 1.40 6.85 17.66
C THR A 10 2.70 6.28 17.13
N ILE A 11 3.44 5.58 17.98
CA ILE A 11 4.69 4.92 17.64
C ILE A 11 4.42 3.42 17.48
N PHE A 12 4.79 2.87 16.33
CA PHE A 12 4.69 1.46 16.01
C PHE A 12 6.08 0.83 15.96
N LEU A 13 6.18 -0.39 16.48
CA LEU A 13 7.34 -1.26 16.31
C LEU A 13 6.87 -2.57 15.67
N ARG A 14 7.43 -2.91 14.51
CA ARG A 14 7.00 -4.08 13.70
C ARG A 14 5.49 -4.09 13.45
N GLY A 15 4.93 -2.92 13.17
CA GLY A 15 3.49 -2.75 12.90
C GLY A 15 2.58 -2.80 14.13
N THR A 16 3.13 -3.01 15.34
CA THR A 16 2.36 -3.03 16.59
C THR A 16 2.53 -1.68 17.31
N PRO A 17 1.44 -1.01 17.77
CA PRO A 17 1.57 0.23 18.52
C PRO A 17 2.21 -0.06 19.87
N VAL A 18 3.32 0.63 20.16
CA VAL A 18 4.08 0.49 21.41
C VAL A 18 3.98 1.70 22.31
N GLY A 19 3.41 2.82 21.83
CA GLY A 19 3.25 4.01 22.66
C GLY A 19 2.83 5.23 21.89
N ARG A 20 2.89 6.37 22.59
CA ARG A 20 2.45 7.67 22.11
C ARG A 20 3.43 8.75 22.52
N GLU A 21 3.63 9.71 21.64
CA GLU A 21 4.33 10.97 21.93
C GLU A 21 3.48 12.16 21.50
N GLU A 22 3.65 13.29 22.17
CA GLU A 22 3.07 14.57 21.77
C GLU A 22 4.19 15.60 21.58
N VAL A 23 4.04 16.45 20.58
CA VAL A 23 4.98 17.54 20.29
C VAL A 23 4.26 18.87 20.18
N THR A 24 4.86 19.91 20.71
CA THR A 24 4.43 21.29 20.53
C THR A 24 5.58 22.09 19.92
N VAL A 25 5.30 22.81 18.84
CA VAL A 25 6.23 23.72 18.18
C VAL A 25 5.75 25.14 18.43
N GLN A 26 6.61 25.96 19.02
CA GLN A 26 6.36 27.38 19.29
C GLN A 26 7.41 28.23 18.59
N GLU A 27 6.94 29.18 17.80
CA GLU A 27 7.80 30.13 17.10
C GLU A 27 7.53 31.54 17.64
N ASP A 28 8.59 32.26 17.95
CA ASP A 28 8.54 33.66 18.35
C ASP A 28 9.71 34.45 17.73
N ALA A 29 9.82 35.74 18.08
CA ALA A 29 10.88 36.61 17.57
C ALA A 29 12.30 36.15 17.98
N THR A 30 12.45 35.29 18.98
CA THR A 30 13.74 34.79 19.49
C THR A 30 14.14 33.46 18.83
N GLY A 31 13.20 32.78 18.18
CA GLY A 31 13.45 31.52 17.49
C GLY A 31 12.34 30.48 17.67
N THR A 32 12.71 29.21 17.55
CA THR A 32 11.78 28.08 17.62
C THR A 32 12.06 27.21 18.84
N THR A 33 11.04 26.93 19.64
CA THR A 33 11.10 25.96 20.75
C THR A 33 10.20 24.76 20.42
N ILE A 34 10.78 23.57 20.44
CA ILE A 34 10.06 22.31 20.23
C ILE A 34 10.10 21.52 21.52
N THR A 35 8.92 21.20 22.06
CA THR A 35 8.77 20.44 23.31
C THR A 35 8.04 19.14 23.02
N ALA A 36 8.58 18.02 23.51
CA ALA A 36 7.98 16.69 23.37
C ALA A 36 7.77 16.04 24.74
N GLN A 37 6.74 15.19 24.84
CA GLN A 37 6.48 14.30 25.96
C GLN A 37 5.86 13.00 25.43
N GLY A 38 6.06 11.89 26.18
CA GLY A 38 5.50 10.63 25.69
C GLY A 38 5.82 9.42 26.56
N ARG A 39 5.20 8.30 26.16
CA ARG A 39 5.43 7.01 26.82
C ARG A 39 5.46 5.91 25.76
N LEU A 40 6.54 5.13 25.79
CA LEU A 40 6.74 3.95 24.96
C LEU A 40 6.84 2.73 25.89
N GLY A 41 5.99 1.73 25.68
CA GLY A 41 6.02 0.46 26.40
C GLY A 41 7.11 -0.48 25.91
N ALA A 42 7.03 -1.74 26.33
CA ALA A 42 7.95 -2.79 25.92
C ALA A 42 7.95 -2.98 24.38
N PRO A 43 9.11 -3.24 23.77
CA PRO A 43 10.43 -3.44 24.38
C PRO A 43 11.23 -2.15 24.64
N LEU A 44 10.73 -0.98 24.23
CA LEU A 44 11.47 0.30 24.31
C LEU A 44 11.55 0.84 25.74
N ASN A 45 10.47 0.73 26.51
CA ASN A 45 10.38 1.12 27.92
C ASN A 45 10.91 2.52 28.22
N VAL A 46 10.47 3.53 27.47
CA VAL A 46 10.88 4.94 27.61
C VAL A 46 9.70 5.77 28.08
N VAL A 47 9.93 6.62 29.08
CA VAL A 47 8.99 7.68 29.48
C VAL A 47 9.71 9.02 29.35
N THR A 48 9.29 9.84 28.41
CA THR A 48 9.73 11.22 28.23
C THR A 48 8.77 12.13 28.99
N ARG A 49 9.18 12.60 30.18
CA ARG A 49 8.40 13.57 30.95
C ARG A 49 8.42 14.93 30.25
N ARG A 50 9.59 15.33 29.75
CA ARG A 50 9.80 16.52 28.93
C ARG A 50 11.10 16.39 28.15
N ALA A 51 11.04 16.64 26.87
CA ALA A 51 12.20 16.91 26.04
C ALA A 51 11.98 18.26 25.35
N GLU A 52 12.99 19.11 25.36
CA GLU A 52 12.91 20.45 24.76
C GLU A 52 14.17 20.76 23.97
N VAL A 53 13.99 21.24 22.75
CA VAL A 53 15.06 21.83 21.96
C VAL A 53 14.70 23.27 21.60
N LYS A 54 15.62 24.19 21.77
CA LYS A 54 15.49 25.59 21.38
C LYS A 54 16.48 25.92 20.27
N TYR A 55 15.97 26.55 19.24
CA TYR A 55 16.73 27.12 18.12
C TYR A 55 16.59 28.63 18.14
N THR A 56 17.65 29.33 17.80
CA THR A 56 17.67 30.78 17.59
C THR A 56 16.88 31.17 16.31
N ALA A 57 16.65 32.45 16.09
CA ALA A 57 15.89 32.94 14.95
C ALA A 57 16.55 32.61 13.58
N ASP A 58 17.87 32.44 13.53
CA ASP A 58 18.61 31.96 12.36
C ASP A 58 18.60 30.43 12.24
N GLY A 59 17.95 29.74 13.19
CA GLY A 59 17.78 28.30 13.22
C GLY A 59 18.95 27.51 13.79
N SER A 60 19.96 28.16 14.40
CA SER A 60 21.03 27.45 15.09
C SER A 60 20.54 26.85 16.42
N PRO A 61 20.97 25.63 16.79
CA PRO A 61 20.62 25.08 18.10
C PRO A 61 21.22 25.90 19.23
N GLU A 62 20.43 26.21 20.26
CA GLU A 62 20.84 26.96 21.45
C GLU A 62 21.01 26.04 22.65
N ARG A 63 19.99 25.22 22.92
CA ARG A 63 19.99 24.29 24.05
C ARG A 63 19.06 23.10 23.80
N PHE A 64 19.35 22.01 24.49
CA PHE A 64 18.49 20.85 24.60
C PHE A 64 18.38 20.40 26.05
N SER A 65 17.22 19.91 26.47
CA SER A 65 17.04 19.24 27.75
C SER A 65 16.10 18.04 27.62
N LEU A 66 16.37 16.98 28.37
CA LEU A 66 15.56 15.76 28.46
C LEU A 66 15.43 15.32 29.91
N GLU A 67 14.21 15.06 30.33
CA GLU A 67 13.89 14.46 31.64
C GLU A 67 12.92 13.30 31.42
N GLY A 68 13.23 12.15 32.01
CA GLY A 68 12.41 10.96 31.82
C GLY A 68 12.96 9.71 32.48
N THR A 69 12.53 8.54 31.98
CA THR A 69 13.10 7.24 32.36
C THR A 69 13.33 6.38 31.14
N ALA A 70 14.37 5.56 31.14
CA ALA A 70 14.66 4.55 30.17
C ALA A 70 14.96 3.22 30.87
N ASN A 71 14.22 2.16 30.51
CA ASN A 71 14.31 0.84 31.16
C ASN A 71 14.23 0.92 32.71
N GLY A 72 13.38 1.81 33.23
CA GLY A 72 13.19 2.00 34.67
C GLY A 72 14.21 2.88 35.36
N SER A 73 15.27 3.33 34.67
CA SER A 73 16.30 4.23 35.21
C SER A 73 15.99 5.68 34.84
N ASP A 74 16.13 6.60 35.83
CA ASP A 74 15.96 8.04 35.55
C ASP A 74 17.01 8.53 34.57
N VAL A 75 16.56 9.39 33.64
CA VAL A 75 17.39 10.06 32.65
C VAL A 75 17.19 11.57 32.78
N SER A 76 18.29 12.30 32.93
CA SER A 76 18.31 13.76 32.85
C SER A 76 19.53 14.19 32.05
N VAL A 77 19.30 14.87 30.91
CA VAL A 77 20.36 15.31 30.00
C VAL A 77 20.13 16.79 29.66
N ARG A 78 21.20 17.57 29.65
CA ARG A 78 21.21 18.95 29.17
C ARG A 78 22.37 19.14 28.23
N THR A 79 22.13 19.82 27.10
CA THR A 79 23.16 20.17 26.13
C THR A 79 23.09 21.66 25.83
N SER A 80 24.23 22.34 25.93
CA SER A 80 24.39 23.73 25.50
C SER A 80 25.21 23.77 24.21
N PHE A 81 24.80 24.56 23.25
CA PHE A 81 25.45 24.71 21.96
C PHE A 81 26.14 26.08 21.90
N ILE A 82 27.43 26.13 22.16
CA ILE A 82 28.19 27.39 22.33
C ILE A 82 29.49 27.32 21.51
N ASN A 83 29.78 28.34 20.72
CA ASN A 83 31.02 28.48 19.98
C ASN A 83 31.45 27.25 19.17
N GLY A 84 30.49 26.62 18.46
CA GLY A 84 30.77 25.43 17.64
C GLY A 84 30.96 24.14 18.46
N THR A 85 30.68 24.16 19.77
CA THR A 85 30.83 23.01 20.66
C THR A 85 29.51 22.71 21.39
N ALA A 86 29.04 21.48 21.29
CA ALA A 86 27.92 20.94 22.05
C ALA A 86 28.45 20.32 23.34
N GLN A 87 28.12 20.92 24.47
CA GLN A 87 28.49 20.45 25.79
C GLN A 87 27.29 19.77 26.44
N THR A 88 27.39 18.47 26.64
CA THR A 88 26.31 17.63 27.20
C THR A 88 26.68 17.18 28.61
N GLU A 89 25.79 17.43 29.54
CA GLU A 89 25.87 16.97 30.95
C GLU A 89 24.58 16.28 31.35
N GLY A 90 24.69 15.27 32.21
CA GLY A 90 23.49 14.57 32.69
C GLY A 90 23.80 13.28 33.42
N ASN A 91 22.71 12.51 33.65
CA ASN A 91 22.76 11.20 34.26
C ASN A 91 21.79 10.24 33.60
N GLN A 92 22.17 8.97 33.55
CA GLN A 92 21.28 7.86 33.22
C GLN A 92 21.42 6.82 34.32
N GLY A 93 20.43 6.74 35.22
CA GLY A 93 20.55 6.01 36.48
C GLY A 93 21.74 6.57 37.29
N THR A 94 22.70 5.71 37.60
CA THR A 94 23.94 6.08 38.30
C THR A 94 25.08 6.53 37.38
N ALA A 95 24.95 6.33 36.06
CA ALA A 95 25.98 6.69 35.11
C ALA A 95 25.90 8.20 34.81
N ARG A 96 27.03 8.90 34.99
CA ARG A 96 27.18 10.31 34.62
C ARG A 96 27.49 10.44 33.14
N ILE A 97 26.81 11.35 32.45
CA ILE A 97 27.08 11.75 31.09
C ILE A 97 27.80 13.11 31.14
N ALA A 98 28.98 13.19 30.53
CA ALA A 98 29.69 14.44 30.33
C ALA A 98 30.49 14.32 29.03
N THR A 99 29.99 14.94 27.96
CA THR A 99 30.60 14.87 26.61
C THR A 99 30.70 16.26 25.98
N SER A 100 31.68 16.41 25.10
CA SER A 100 31.89 17.65 24.36
C SER A 100 32.26 17.30 22.92
N HIS A 101 31.44 17.74 21.98
CA HIS A 101 31.62 17.43 20.56
C HIS A 101 31.44 18.69 19.69
N PRO A 102 32.11 18.78 18.56
CA PRO A 102 31.87 19.87 17.61
C PRO A 102 30.49 19.75 17.00
N PHE A 103 29.85 20.86 16.65
CA PHE A 103 28.61 20.93 15.92
C PHE A 103 28.59 22.07 14.91
N SER A 104 27.80 21.94 13.87
CA SER A 104 27.54 22.98 12.87
C SER A 104 26.34 23.84 13.28
N PRO A 105 26.35 25.16 13.04
CA PRO A 105 25.21 26.04 13.39
C PRO A 105 23.87 25.62 12.75
N GLN A 106 23.92 24.93 11.61
CA GLN A 106 22.72 24.46 10.92
C GLN A 106 22.29 23.02 11.31
N ALA A 107 22.95 22.39 12.29
CA ALA A 107 22.62 21.03 12.69
C ALA A 107 21.24 20.95 13.34
N VAL A 108 20.48 19.94 12.94
CA VAL A 108 19.21 19.58 13.60
C VAL A 108 19.50 18.65 14.78
N VAL A 109 18.97 18.95 15.94
CA VAL A 109 19.18 18.15 17.15
C VAL A 109 18.19 17.01 17.21
N LEU A 110 18.69 15.77 17.16
CA LEU A 110 17.88 14.55 17.18
C LEU A 110 18.32 13.65 18.34
N PRO A 111 17.57 13.62 19.46
CA PRO A 111 17.87 12.74 20.57
C PRO A 111 17.40 11.32 20.28
N ASN A 112 18.14 10.33 20.79
CA ASN A 112 17.71 8.95 20.75
C ASN A 112 16.46 8.72 21.62
N GLY A 113 15.45 8.02 21.07
CA GLY A 113 14.25 7.61 21.80
C GLY A 113 13.17 8.67 21.97
N VAL A 114 13.31 9.86 21.35
CA VAL A 114 12.25 10.89 21.27
C VAL A 114 12.01 11.23 19.78
N PHE A 115 11.09 10.52 19.18
CA PHE A 115 10.90 10.55 17.73
C PHE A 115 10.20 11.81 17.23
N THR A 116 9.34 12.42 18.03
CA THR A 116 8.58 13.61 17.62
C THR A 116 9.44 14.86 17.48
N LEU A 117 10.68 14.88 18.03
CA LEU A 117 11.63 15.95 17.79
C LEU A 117 12.20 15.96 16.35
N TYR A 118 11.94 14.91 15.56
CA TYR A 118 12.14 14.96 14.11
C TYR A 118 11.25 16.01 13.40
N ALA A 119 10.33 16.66 14.12
CA ALA A 119 9.63 17.85 13.65
C ALA A 119 10.60 18.97 13.23
N ALA A 120 11.75 19.12 13.90
CA ALA A 120 12.80 20.06 13.49
C ALA A 120 13.41 19.68 12.12
N LEU A 121 13.62 18.40 11.87
CA LEU A 121 14.10 17.93 10.57
C LEU A 121 13.05 18.11 9.47
N ALA A 122 11.79 17.85 9.77
CA ALA A 122 10.68 18.04 8.83
C ALA A 122 10.57 19.50 8.37
N ASP A 123 10.72 20.46 9.28
CA ASP A 123 10.77 21.88 8.95
C ASP A 123 11.93 22.22 8.01
N ARG A 124 13.13 21.70 8.28
CA ARG A 124 14.31 21.94 7.41
C ARG A 124 14.13 21.34 6.02
N LEU A 125 13.60 20.14 5.95
CA LEU A 125 13.36 19.44 4.68
C LEU A 125 12.39 20.19 3.76
N SER A 126 11.42 20.91 4.32
CA SER A 126 10.48 21.70 3.52
C SER A 126 11.11 22.83 2.70
N ARG A 127 12.39 23.14 2.96
CA ARG A 127 13.16 24.22 2.33
C ARG A 127 14.28 23.73 1.41
N VAL A 128 14.38 22.42 1.21
CA VAL A 128 15.43 21.80 0.38
C VAL A 128 14.82 20.76 -0.56
N THR A 129 15.60 20.39 -1.57
CA THR A 129 15.19 19.38 -2.58
C THR A 129 16.15 18.19 -2.59
N ALA A 130 15.81 17.15 -3.36
CA ALA A 130 16.66 15.99 -3.57
C ALA A 130 18.10 16.40 -3.95
N GLY A 131 19.08 15.68 -3.40
CA GLY A 131 20.52 15.98 -3.52
C GLY A 131 21.07 16.90 -2.44
N ALA A 132 20.23 17.55 -1.62
CA ALA A 132 20.70 18.38 -0.51
C ALA A 132 21.38 17.55 0.59
N GLU A 133 22.36 18.14 1.26
CA GLU A 133 23.00 17.60 2.46
C GLU A 133 22.67 18.48 3.66
N LEU A 134 22.12 17.87 4.69
CA LEU A 134 21.84 18.48 5.99
C LEU A 134 22.78 17.89 7.06
N ARG A 135 22.82 18.54 8.23
CA ARG A 135 23.55 18.06 9.40
C ARG A 135 22.58 17.75 10.52
N ALA A 136 22.77 16.61 11.19
CA ALA A 136 22.03 16.22 12.37
C ALA A 136 22.98 15.94 13.54
N TYR A 137 22.72 16.54 14.69
CA TYR A 137 23.43 16.24 15.91
C TYR A 137 22.66 15.18 16.70
N ILE A 138 23.18 13.96 16.68
CA ILE A 138 22.58 12.82 17.38
C ILE A 138 23.03 12.83 18.83
N LEU A 139 22.14 13.15 19.74
CA LEU A 139 22.42 13.25 21.16
C LEU A 139 22.53 11.88 21.85
N PRO A 140 23.54 11.68 22.73
CA PRO A 140 24.64 12.60 23.09
C PRO A 140 25.95 12.31 22.31
N LEU A 141 25.87 11.78 21.10
CA LEU A 141 26.97 11.11 20.42
C LEU A 141 27.82 12.05 19.54
N ALA A 142 27.29 12.50 18.41
CA ALA A 142 28.05 13.26 17.43
C ALA A 142 27.14 13.90 16.36
N GLU A 143 27.72 14.79 15.56
CA GLU A 143 27.10 15.28 14.33
C GLU A 143 27.35 14.29 13.17
N ILE A 144 26.30 14.05 12.38
CA ILE A 144 26.36 13.20 11.19
C ILE A 144 25.73 13.91 9.98
N GLY A 145 26.09 13.46 8.78
CA GLY A 145 25.47 13.91 7.53
C GLY A 145 24.10 13.28 7.32
N VAL A 146 23.18 14.04 6.74
CA VAL A 146 21.87 13.57 6.29
C VAL A 146 21.68 13.99 4.83
N ARG A 147 21.73 13.03 3.92
CA ARG A 147 21.53 13.27 2.49
C ARG A 147 20.07 13.04 2.10
N VAL A 148 19.47 14.00 1.40
CA VAL A 148 18.16 13.85 0.79
C VAL A 148 18.31 13.08 -0.52
N VAL A 149 17.86 11.82 -0.55
CA VAL A 149 17.97 10.94 -1.71
C VAL A 149 16.85 11.24 -2.71
N SER A 150 15.64 11.44 -2.21
CA SER A 150 14.47 11.80 -3.02
C SER A 150 13.51 12.70 -2.24
N ASP A 151 12.74 13.49 -2.98
CA ASP A 151 11.61 14.27 -2.49
C ASP A 151 10.42 14.06 -3.45
N GLN A 152 9.34 13.46 -2.96
CA GLN A 152 8.20 13.07 -3.77
C GLN A 152 6.90 13.63 -3.19
N PRO A 153 6.06 14.31 -4.00
CA PRO A 153 4.74 14.69 -3.56
C PRO A 153 3.86 13.45 -3.38
N GLU A 154 3.16 13.40 -2.25
CA GLU A 154 2.18 12.35 -1.96
C GLU A 154 0.86 12.97 -1.48
N ARG A 155 -0.20 12.15 -1.49
CA ARG A 155 -1.47 12.50 -0.86
C ARG A 155 -1.85 11.43 0.16
N ILE A 156 -2.26 11.89 1.34
CA ILE A 156 -2.81 11.02 2.36
C ILE A 156 -4.32 11.26 2.42
N GLN A 157 -5.08 10.20 2.23
CA GLN A 157 -6.53 10.23 2.42
C GLN A 157 -6.86 9.92 3.88
N VAL A 158 -7.69 10.75 4.49
CA VAL A 158 -8.21 10.56 5.86
C VAL A 158 -9.73 10.66 5.79
N GLY A 159 -10.41 9.54 5.90
CA GLY A 159 -11.84 9.47 5.61
C GLY A 159 -12.13 9.88 4.15
N THR A 160 -12.84 10.97 3.94
CA THR A 160 -13.13 11.56 2.62
C THR A 160 -12.26 12.78 2.28
N SER A 161 -11.39 13.21 3.19
CA SER A 161 -10.50 14.37 3.01
C SER A 161 -9.11 13.96 2.55
N PHE A 162 -8.39 14.88 1.90
CA PHE A 162 -7.04 14.66 1.41
C PHE A 162 -6.07 15.66 2.02
N LEU A 163 -4.88 15.17 2.39
CA LEU A 163 -3.72 15.96 2.79
C LEU A 163 -2.66 15.84 1.70
N ASN A 164 -2.23 16.95 1.13
CA ASN A 164 -1.05 16.97 0.29
C ASN A 164 0.19 17.00 1.20
N VAL A 165 1.14 16.13 0.93
CA VAL A 165 2.34 15.97 1.74
C VAL A 165 3.55 15.76 0.84
N GLN A 166 4.74 15.96 1.40
CA GLN A 166 6.01 15.67 0.73
C GLN A 166 6.72 14.55 1.47
N ARG A 167 7.04 13.45 0.78
CA ARG A 167 7.88 12.38 1.30
C ARG A 167 9.32 12.63 0.92
N TYR A 168 10.21 12.51 1.89
CA TYR A 168 11.65 12.58 1.75
C TYR A 168 12.26 11.23 2.10
N ASP A 169 13.02 10.64 1.20
CA ASP A 169 13.85 9.49 1.50
C ASP A 169 15.26 9.99 1.84
N LEU A 170 15.73 9.66 3.02
CA LEU A 170 16.94 10.22 3.64
C LEU A 170 17.96 9.12 3.89
N LEU A 171 19.24 9.46 3.83
CA LEU A 171 20.33 8.59 4.19
C LEU A 171 21.17 9.26 5.28
N PHE A 172 21.16 8.70 6.47
CA PHE A 172 21.94 9.15 7.63
C PHE A 172 23.29 8.44 7.62
N SER A 173 24.37 9.19 7.53
CA SER A 173 25.73 8.65 7.44
C SER A 173 26.24 8.30 8.84
N ASN A 174 26.06 7.05 9.27
CA ASN A 174 26.54 6.56 10.55
C ASN A 174 27.88 5.82 10.42
N PRO A 175 28.74 5.83 11.45
CA PRO A 175 30.01 5.09 11.45
C PRO A 175 29.87 3.58 11.21
N GLY A 176 28.73 3.00 11.57
CA GLY A 176 28.40 1.57 11.38
C GLY A 176 27.71 1.24 10.06
N GLY A 177 27.58 2.19 9.16
CA GLY A 177 26.88 2.07 7.88
C GLY A 177 25.67 3.02 7.79
N ASP A 178 25.31 3.36 6.56
CA ASP A 178 24.23 4.31 6.30
C ASP A 178 22.88 3.77 6.75
N LEU A 179 22.09 4.65 7.39
CA LEU A 179 20.73 4.34 7.84
C LEU A 179 19.70 5.04 6.94
N ALA A 180 18.88 4.24 6.26
CA ALA A 180 17.77 4.77 5.48
C ALA A 180 16.60 5.15 6.40
N VAL A 181 16.09 6.37 6.20
CA VAL A 181 14.94 6.94 6.92
C VAL A 181 14.00 7.58 5.91
N SER A 182 12.71 7.34 6.04
CA SER A 182 11.69 8.06 5.26
C SER A 182 10.92 9.00 6.18
N LEU A 183 10.80 10.26 5.76
CA LEU A 183 10.07 11.28 6.51
C LEU A 183 9.02 11.92 5.59
N THR A 184 7.78 12.02 6.06
CA THR A 184 6.71 12.72 5.36
C THR A 184 6.37 14.00 6.11
N ALA A 185 6.38 15.12 5.40
CA ALA A 185 6.02 16.44 5.92
C ALA A 185 4.78 16.99 5.21
N GLY A 186 3.89 17.62 5.96
CA GLY A 186 2.75 18.37 5.44
C GLY A 186 3.08 19.85 5.25
N ASP A 187 2.04 20.64 4.96
CA ASP A 187 2.14 22.08 4.78
C ASP A 187 2.90 22.75 5.94
N GLY A 188 3.83 23.63 5.59
CA GLY A 188 4.67 24.34 6.56
C GLY A 188 5.69 23.44 7.27
N GLY A 189 6.12 22.33 6.67
CA GLY A 189 7.15 21.45 7.22
C GLY A 189 6.72 20.65 8.46
N ARG A 190 5.41 20.48 8.68
CA ARG A 190 4.90 19.74 9.84
C ARG A 190 5.11 18.24 9.67
N LEU A 191 5.71 17.60 10.65
CA LEU A 191 5.91 16.14 10.66
C LEU A 191 4.55 15.41 10.55
N ILE A 192 4.45 14.49 9.62
CA ILE A 192 3.28 13.64 9.38
C ILE A 192 3.60 12.19 9.72
N ARG A 193 4.70 11.68 9.19
CA ARG A 193 5.16 10.30 9.39
C ARG A 193 6.68 10.25 9.40
N LEU A 194 7.25 9.35 10.21
CA LEU A 194 8.66 8.98 10.18
C LEU A 194 8.74 7.46 10.14
N SER A 195 9.56 6.91 9.26
CA SER A 195 9.82 5.48 9.15
C SER A 195 11.31 5.20 9.16
N VAL A 196 11.72 4.25 10.01
CA VAL A 196 13.08 3.72 10.10
C VAL A 196 13.04 2.21 9.83
N PRO A 197 13.05 1.78 8.56
CA PRO A 197 12.78 0.38 8.18
C PRO A 197 13.73 -0.62 8.84
N ALA A 198 15.03 -0.30 8.93
CA ALA A 198 16.03 -1.16 9.56
C ALA A 198 15.76 -1.45 11.04
N GLN A 199 15.04 -0.56 11.72
CA GLN A 199 14.63 -0.71 13.12
C GLN A 199 13.17 -1.15 13.24
N ALA A 200 12.45 -1.27 12.12
CA ALA A 200 11.02 -1.55 12.06
C ALA A 200 10.18 -0.57 12.92
N ILE A 201 10.64 0.69 13.01
CA ILE A 201 9.97 1.78 13.72
C ILE A 201 9.18 2.61 12.72
N GLU A 202 7.94 2.94 13.10
CA GLU A 202 7.10 3.89 12.38
C GLU A 202 6.44 4.83 13.38
N VAL A 203 6.49 6.13 13.12
CA VAL A 203 5.88 7.20 13.91
C VAL A 203 4.85 7.88 13.05
N VAL A 204 3.61 7.90 13.47
CA VAL A 204 2.49 8.37 12.64
C VAL A 204 1.63 9.35 13.43
N ARG A 205 1.34 10.50 12.84
CA ARG A 205 0.44 11.49 13.44
C ARG A 205 -0.94 10.86 13.69
N GLU A 206 -1.54 11.11 14.86
CA GLU A 206 -2.71 10.35 15.33
C GLU A 206 -3.93 10.42 14.42
N ASP A 207 -4.17 11.55 13.77
CA ASP A 207 -5.28 11.69 12.84
C ASP A 207 -5.13 10.81 11.59
N ILE A 208 -3.89 10.40 11.26
CA ILE A 208 -3.57 9.50 10.16
C ILE A 208 -3.08 8.12 10.62
N ALA A 209 -2.85 7.91 11.90
CA ALA A 209 -2.62 6.57 12.47
C ALA A 209 -3.91 5.72 12.50
N SER A 210 -5.04 6.31 12.10
CA SER A 210 -6.33 5.64 12.01
C SER A 210 -6.37 4.64 10.85
N PRO A 211 -7.08 3.51 10.99
CA PRO A 211 -7.39 2.60 9.89
C PRO A 211 -8.12 3.29 8.71
N THR A 212 -8.69 4.48 8.94
CA THR A 212 -9.37 5.27 7.90
C THR A 212 -8.42 6.11 7.05
N SER A 213 -7.12 6.16 7.38
CA SER A 213 -6.12 6.87 6.60
C SER A 213 -5.39 5.93 5.63
N ARG A 214 -5.01 6.44 4.46
CA ARG A 214 -4.13 5.76 3.53
C ARG A 214 -3.24 6.76 2.78
N THR A 215 -2.03 6.36 2.45
CA THR A 215 -1.19 7.11 1.52
C THR A 215 -1.72 6.85 0.10
N GLN A 216 -2.05 7.92 -0.62
CA GLN A 216 -2.44 7.86 -2.02
C GLN A 216 -1.22 8.22 -2.88
N VAL A 217 -0.56 7.20 -3.39
CA VAL A 217 0.65 7.36 -4.22
C VAL A 217 0.31 7.84 -5.63
N PHE A 218 -0.91 7.56 -6.07
CA PHE A 218 -1.43 7.94 -7.39
C PHE A 218 -2.85 8.47 -7.28
N SER A 219 -3.19 9.53 -8.03
CA SER A 219 -4.52 10.13 -8.08
C SER A 219 -4.87 10.51 -9.51
N ASN A 220 -6.04 10.09 -9.96
CA ASN A 220 -6.64 10.61 -11.18
C ASN A 220 -7.39 11.91 -10.89
N PRO A 221 -7.47 12.86 -11.84
CA PRO A 221 -8.18 14.13 -11.63
C PRO A 221 -9.65 13.98 -11.24
N GLY A 222 -10.30 12.90 -11.66
CA GLY A 222 -11.71 12.59 -11.37
C GLY A 222 -11.93 11.64 -10.21
N ASP A 223 -10.94 11.44 -9.32
CA ASP A 223 -11.05 10.56 -8.16
C ASP A 223 -11.93 11.17 -7.06
N GLU A 224 -12.92 10.41 -6.61
CA GLU A 224 -13.82 10.72 -5.49
C GLU A 224 -13.78 9.56 -4.48
N ALA A 225 -13.45 9.87 -3.22
CA ALA A 225 -13.47 8.88 -2.14
C ALA A 225 -14.89 8.58 -1.70
N VAL A 226 -15.22 7.30 -1.56
CA VAL A 226 -16.55 6.86 -1.13
C VAL A 226 -16.45 5.72 -0.12
N ILE A 227 -17.49 5.57 0.67
CA ILE A 227 -17.68 4.45 1.59
C ILE A 227 -18.85 3.61 1.08
N ILE A 228 -18.61 2.33 0.87
CA ILE A 228 -19.60 1.38 0.32
C ILE A 228 -20.04 0.43 1.44
N PRO A 229 -21.34 0.40 1.78
CA PRO A 229 -21.86 -0.55 2.77
C PRO A 229 -21.71 -2.00 2.31
N ALA A 230 -21.14 -2.84 3.18
CA ALA A 230 -21.05 -4.28 3.04
C ALA A 230 -21.69 -4.98 4.27
N PRO A 231 -22.01 -6.26 4.23
CA PRO A 231 -22.63 -6.95 5.36
C PRO A 231 -21.72 -6.94 6.60
N GLY A 232 -22.12 -6.16 7.60
CA GLY A 232 -21.43 -6.06 8.89
C GLY A 232 -20.23 -5.09 8.95
N PHE A 233 -19.86 -4.44 7.85
CA PHE A 233 -18.77 -3.46 7.79
C PHE A 233 -18.92 -2.56 6.55
N ASN A 234 -17.97 -1.63 6.37
CA ASN A 234 -17.91 -0.77 5.19
C ASN A 234 -16.62 -1.02 4.40
N LEU A 235 -16.71 -0.92 3.08
CA LEU A 235 -15.56 -0.90 2.17
C LEU A 235 -15.16 0.55 1.90
N GLY A 236 -13.87 0.86 2.11
CA GLY A 236 -13.28 2.10 1.63
C GLY A 236 -13.01 1.98 0.13
N ALA A 237 -13.52 2.91 -0.67
CA ALA A 237 -13.42 2.86 -2.11
C ALA A 237 -13.11 4.22 -2.72
N THR A 238 -12.71 4.21 -3.99
CA THR A 238 -12.57 5.40 -4.83
C THR A 238 -13.31 5.14 -6.13
N ILE A 239 -14.15 6.07 -6.53
CA ILE A 239 -14.69 6.14 -7.88
C ILE A 239 -13.87 7.11 -8.70
N THR A 240 -13.58 6.74 -9.94
CA THR A 240 -12.89 7.58 -10.92
C THR A 240 -13.84 7.85 -12.08
N LYS A 241 -14.01 9.11 -12.44
CA LYS A 241 -14.78 9.57 -13.60
C LYS A 241 -13.89 10.42 -14.49
N SER A 242 -14.24 10.59 -15.77
CA SER A 242 -13.54 11.56 -16.60
C SER A 242 -13.62 12.96 -15.97
N ALA A 243 -12.49 13.65 -15.91
CA ALA A 243 -12.43 15.04 -15.47
C ALA A 243 -12.94 16.02 -16.54
N ALA A 244 -12.96 15.59 -17.81
CA ALA A 244 -13.53 16.39 -18.88
C ALA A 244 -15.06 16.40 -18.79
N PRO A 245 -15.73 17.54 -19.08
CA PRO A 245 -17.18 17.55 -19.23
C PRO A 245 -17.57 16.49 -20.26
N ALA A 246 -18.53 15.63 -19.91
CA ALA A 246 -19.06 14.68 -20.87
C ALA A 246 -19.60 15.47 -22.07
N GLU A 247 -18.99 15.31 -23.25
CA GLU A 247 -19.58 15.77 -24.49
C GLU A 247 -20.98 15.16 -24.60
N PRO A 248 -22.01 15.95 -24.94
CA PRO A 248 -23.37 15.44 -24.92
C PRO A 248 -23.54 14.28 -25.90
N ALA A 249 -23.85 13.10 -25.35
CA ALA A 249 -24.57 11.99 -25.99
C ALA A 249 -24.07 11.45 -27.37
N SER A 250 -22.86 11.70 -27.81
CA SER A 250 -22.36 11.20 -29.11
C SER A 250 -21.34 10.06 -29.02
N ALA A 251 -20.87 9.72 -27.82
CA ALA A 251 -20.04 8.51 -27.67
C ALA A 251 -20.93 7.25 -27.69
N PRO A 252 -20.64 6.25 -28.54
CA PRO A 252 -21.36 4.99 -28.53
C PRO A 252 -21.19 4.30 -27.18
N GLY A 253 -22.30 4.11 -26.43
CA GLY A 253 -22.28 3.37 -25.15
C GLY A 253 -22.88 4.10 -23.96
N PHE A 254 -23.20 5.39 -24.05
CA PHE A 254 -23.90 6.10 -22.96
C PHE A 254 -25.38 5.71 -22.91
N GLY A 255 -25.83 5.33 -21.69
CA GLY A 255 -27.24 5.04 -21.42
C GLY A 255 -28.14 6.27 -21.59
N ALA A 256 -29.46 6.04 -21.72
CA ALA A 256 -30.44 7.10 -21.77
C ALA A 256 -30.33 8.01 -20.53
N ALA A 257 -30.43 9.32 -20.71
CA ALA A 257 -30.47 10.33 -19.64
C ALA A 257 -29.14 10.57 -18.87
N GLY A 258 -27.97 10.51 -19.51
CA GLY A 258 -26.69 10.92 -18.88
C GLY A 258 -26.15 9.96 -17.82
N ARG A 259 -26.63 8.71 -17.78
CA ARG A 259 -26.10 7.68 -16.88
C ARG A 259 -24.87 7.01 -17.48
N MET A 260 -23.84 6.81 -16.65
CA MET A 260 -22.57 6.21 -17.06
C MET A 260 -22.59 4.69 -16.90
N PRO A 261 -22.00 3.93 -17.84
CA PRO A 261 -21.65 2.54 -17.58
C PRO A 261 -20.60 2.49 -16.47
N ALA A 262 -20.60 1.41 -15.65
CA ALA A 262 -19.68 1.29 -14.54
C ALA A 262 -18.83 0.02 -14.62
N VAL A 263 -17.62 0.09 -14.08
CA VAL A 263 -16.71 -1.04 -13.94
C VAL A 263 -16.21 -1.16 -12.49
N VAL A 264 -16.17 -2.41 -11.99
CA VAL A 264 -15.62 -2.73 -10.66
C VAL A 264 -14.27 -3.41 -10.86
N LEU A 265 -13.21 -2.83 -10.32
CA LEU A 265 -11.85 -3.39 -10.38
C LEU A 265 -11.60 -4.26 -9.15
N VAL A 266 -11.21 -5.53 -9.38
CA VAL A 266 -11.02 -6.54 -8.33
C VAL A 266 -9.55 -6.93 -8.25
N PRO A 267 -8.84 -6.57 -7.16
CA PRO A 267 -7.42 -6.83 -7.01
C PRO A 267 -7.11 -8.31 -6.77
N GLY A 268 -5.90 -8.73 -7.19
CA GLY A 268 -5.37 -10.08 -7.02
C GLY A 268 -4.81 -10.39 -5.64
N ALA A 269 -4.11 -11.52 -5.53
CA ALA A 269 -3.45 -11.97 -4.31
C ALA A 269 -2.36 -11.00 -3.87
N GLY A 270 -2.14 -10.90 -2.56
CA GLY A 270 -1.09 -10.06 -1.96
C GLY A 270 -1.34 -8.56 -2.02
N VAL A 271 -2.35 -8.10 -2.78
CA VAL A 271 -2.72 -6.69 -2.90
C VAL A 271 -4.03 -6.47 -2.15
N GLY A 272 -3.95 -5.72 -1.04
CA GLY A 272 -5.13 -5.39 -0.24
C GLY A 272 -5.69 -4.00 -0.54
N ASP A 273 -4.86 -3.08 -1.01
CA ASP A 273 -5.25 -1.69 -1.28
C ASP A 273 -5.94 -1.53 -2.65
N ARG A 274 -6.76 -0.50 -2.75
CA ARG A 274 -7.57 -0.19 -3.94
C ARG A 274 -6.79 0.27 -5.15
N ASP A 275 -5.56 0.75 -4.97
CA ASP A 275 -4.73 1.24 -6.07
C ASP A 275 -3.95 0.11 -6.75
N GLY A 276 -3.91 -1.08 -6.12
CA GLY A 276 -3.15 -2.21 -6.61
C GLY A 276 -1.65 -1.94 -6.58
N PHE A 277 -1.18 -1.27 -5.52
CA PHE A 277 0.19 -0.77 -5.45
C PHE A 277 1.18 -1.91 -5.20
N THR A 278 2.03 -2.17 -6.19
CA THR A 278 3.08 -3.19 -6.12
C THR A 278 4.37 -2.63 -6.71
N LEU A 279 5.45 -2.60 -5.92
CA LEU A 279 6.79 -2.16 -6.36
C LEU A 279 6.81 -0.81 -7.11
N GLY A 280 6.03 0.15 -6.64
CA GLY A 280 5.93 1.48 -7.24
C GLY A 280 4.96 1.61 -8.41
N ILE A 281 4.17 0.57 -8.71
CA ILE A 281 3.20 0.55 -9.80
C ILE A 281 1.78 0.51 -9.21
N PRO A 282 0.98 1.58 -9.32
CA PRO A 282 -0.42 1.61 -8.88
C PRO A 282 -1.33 1.10 -10.00
N THR A 283 -1.29 -0.19 -10.28
CA THR A 283 -1.91 -0.83 -11.44
C THR A 283 -3.41 -0.51 -11.57
N PHE A 284 -4.17 -0.62 -10.47
CA PHE A 284 -5.61 -0.37 -10.52
C PHE A 284 -5.97 1.11 -10.55
N ALA A 285 -5.16 1.98 -9.96
CA ALA A 285 -5.39 3.40 -10.05
C ALA A 285 -5.19 3.91 -11.49
N GLN A 286 -4.16 3.41 -12.20
CA GLN A 286 -3.94 3.72 -13.61
C GLN A 286 -5.01 3.11 -14.52
N LEU A 287 -5.40 1.86 -14.27
CA LEU A 287 -6.47 1.22 -15.04
C LEU A 287 -7.81 1.94 -14.85
N ALA A 288 -8.12 2.41 -13.62
CA ALA A 288 -9.32 3.21 -13.35
C ALA A 288 -9.32 4.52 -14.13
N GLY A 289 -8.17 5.21 -14.21
CA GLY A 289 -8.02 6.41 -15.03
C GLY A 289 -8.31 6.13 -16.51
N ALA A 290 -7.70 5.07 -17.06
CA ALA A 290 -7.93 4.68 -18.44
C ALA A 290 -9.40 4.30 -18.74
N MET A 291 -10.08 3.65 -17.78
CA MET A 291 -11.52 3.37 -17.91
C MET A 291 -12.35 4.66 -17.83
N ALA A 292 -11.99 5.59 -16.95
CA ALA A 292 -12.66 6.89 -16.85
C ALA A 292 -12.52 7.72 -18.13
N ASP A 293 -11.32 7.75 -18.73
CA ASP A 293 -11.06 8.41 -20.01
C ASP A 293 -11.86 7.78 -21.17
N ALA A 294 -12.15 6.49 -21.07
CA ALA A 294 -13.02 5.78 -22.01
C ALA A 294 -14.53 5.95 -21.71
N GLY A 295 -14.90 6.75 -20.71
CA GLY A 295 -16.29 7.09 -20.40
C GLY A 295 -16.97 6.18 -19.39
N PHE A 296 -16.24 5.34 -18.65
CA PHE A 296 -16.79 4.50 -17.60
C PHE A 296 -16.63 5.17 -16.22
N LEU A 297 -17.58 4.92 -15.31
CA LEU A 297 -17.37 5.13 -13.89
C LEU A 297 -16.61 3.92 -13.35
N ALA A 298 -15.35 4.09 -12.99
CA ALA A 298 -14.51 3.02 -12.45
C ALA A 298 -14.54 3.02 -10.92
N VAL A 299 -14.79 1.87 -10.31
CA VAL A 299 -14.75 1.67 -8.84
C VAL A 299 -13.60 0.76 -8.49
N ARG A 300 -12.73 1.23 -7.59
CA ARG A 300 -11.71 0.43 -6.93
C ARG A 300 -11.88 0.52 -5.42
N TYR A 301 -11.65 -0.55 -4.70
CA TYR A 301 -11.90 -0.63 -3.25
C TYR A 301 -10.80 -1.40 -2.53
N ASP A 302 -10.55 -1.05 -1.27
CA ASP A 302 -9.68 -1.85 -0.41
C ASP A 302 -10.38 -3.17 -0.06
N LYS A 303 -9.68 -4.29 -0.15
CA LYS A 303 -10.20 -5.58 0.32
C LYS A 303 -10.60 -5.49 1.78
N ARG A 304 -11.54 -6.33 2.22
CA ARG A 304 -11.92 -6.40 3.64
C ARG A 304 -10.69 -6.62 4.54
N GLY A 305 -10.62 -5.88 5.64
CA GLY A 305 -9.51 -5.92 6.58
C GLY A 305 -8.25 -5.18 6.13
N PHE A 306 -8.28 -4.47 4.99
CA PHE A 306 -7.18 -3.65 4.48
C PHE A 306 -7.57 -2.18 4.34
N GLY A 307 -6.57 -1.31 4.40
CA GLY A 307 -6.72 0.12 4.14
C GLY A 307 -7.86 0.74 4.95
N GLN A 308 -8.82 1.34 4.27
CA GLN A 308 -9.99 1.97 4.88
C GLN A 308 -11.21 1.03 4.98
N SER A 309 -11.07 -0.22 4.55
CA SER A 309 -12.14 -1.22 4.65
C SER A 309 -12.16 -1.88 6.02
N GLY A 310 -13.32 -1.99 6.61
CA GLY A 310 -13.56 -2.83 7.78
C GLY A 310 -13.52 -4.32 7.46
N GLY A 311 -13.99 -5.15 8.40
CA GLY A 311 -13.94 -6.60 8.30
C GLY A 311 -12.60 -7.16 8.80
N ARG A 312 -12.36 -8.46 8.54
CA ARG A 312 -11.16 -9.18 8.99
C ARG A 312 -10.52 -9.90 7.83
N ALA A 313 -9.26 -9.55 7.54
CA ALA A 313 -8.46 -10.23 6.51
C ALA A 313 -8.11 -11.67 6.91
N GLU A 314 -7.87 -11.91 8.21
CA GLU A 314 -7.39 -13.19 8.74
C GLU A 314 -8.40 -14.34 8.53
N SER A 315 -9.69 -14.01 8.48
CA SER A 315 -10.77 -15.00 8.27
C SER A 315 -11.40 -14.93 6.89
N ALA A 316 -10.93 -14.06 6.02
CA ALA A 316 -11.50 -13.87 4.69
C ALA A 316 -11.20 -15.06 3.76
N THR A 317 -12.16 -15.39 2.91
CA THR A 317 -12.06 -16.42 1.87
C THR A 317 -12.30 -15.80 0.49
N ILE A 318 -12.02 -16.54 -0.59
CA ILE A 318 -12.36 -16.12 -1.96
C ILE A 318 -13.88 -15.85 -2.09
N GLN A 319 -14.71 -16.65 -1.40
CA GLN A 319 -16.17 -16.45 -1.35
C GLN A 319 -16.53 -15.11 -0.71
N ASP A 320 -15.86 -14.76 0.37
CA ASP A 320 -16.08 -13.49 1.06
C ASP A 320 -15.72 -12.30 0.17
N TYR A 321 -14.61 -12.38 -0.56
CA TYR A 321 -14.21 -11.34 -1.52
C TYR A 321 -15.20 -11.23 -2.69
N ALA A 322 -15.79 -12.34 -3.15
CA ALA A 322 -16.84 -12.29 -4.17
C ALA A 322 -18.13 -11.63 -3.64
N GLU A 323 -18.48 -11.82 -2.36
CA GLU A 323 -19.60 -11.09 -1.73
C GLU A 323 -19.31 -9.59 -1.60
N ASP A 324 -18.05 -9.17 -1.40
CA ASP A 324 -17.67 -7.75 -1.42
C ASP A 324 -17.89 -7.14 -2.80
N VAL A 325 -17.48 -7.82 -3.88
CA VAL A 325 -17.79 -7.38 -5.26
C VAL A 325 -19.29 -7.20 -5.44
N ARG A 326 -20.10 -8.15 -4.97
CA ARG A 326 -21.57 -8.06 -5.03
C ARG A 326 -22.14 -6.90 -4.20
N ALA A 327 -21.50 -6.56 -3.07
CA ALA A 327 -21.87 -5.37 -2.30
C ALA A 327 -21.60 -4.09 -3.09
N VAL A 328 -20.44 -3.99 -3.76
CA VAL A 328 -20.13 -2.87 -4.65
C VAL A 328 -21.14 -2.76 -5.79
N VAL A 329 -21.51 -3.87 -6.43
CA VAL A 329 -22.54 -3.89 -7.49
C VAL A 329 -23.90 -3.42 -6.96
N ARG A 330 -24.34 -3.89 -5.79
CA ARG A 330 -25.59 -3.43 -5.16
C ARG A 330 -25.59 -1.93 -4.88
N TRP A 331 -24.46 -1.40 -4.44
CA TRP A 331 -24.29 0.03 -4.20
C TRP A 331 -24.34 0.84 -5.51
N LEU A 332 -23.67 0.37 -6.58
CA LEU A 332 -23.73 1.00 -7.91
C LEU A 332 -25.16 1.07 -8.45
N LEU A 333 -25.97 0.04 -8.26
CA LEU A 333 -27.35 -0.01 -8.71
C LEU A 333 -28.26 1.05 -8.03
N GLN A 334 -27.87 1.57 -6.89
CA GLN A 334 -28.60 2.64 -6.18
C GLN A 334 -28.19 4.05 -6.62
N ARG A 335 -27.12 4.18 -7.39
CA ARG A 335 -26.61 5.46 -7.85
C ARG A 335 -27.42 5.97 -9.04
N LYS A 336 -27.73 7.28 -9.01
CA LYS A 336 -28.51 7.92 -10.08
C LYS A 336 -27.68 8.18 -11.34
N ASP A 337 -26.35 8.28 -11.19
CA ASP A 337 -25.39 8.54 -12.27
C ASP A 337 -24.87 7.26 -12.95
N VAL A 338 -25.31 6.06 -12.51
CA VAL A 338 -24.91 4.76 -13.08
C VAL A 338 -26.05 4.16 -13.91
N ASP A 339 -25.70 3.59 -15.07
CA ASP A 339 -26.62 2.78 -15.85
C ASP A 339 -26.70 1.35 -15.26
N PRO A 340 -27.82 0.95 -14.66
CA PRO A 340 -27.95 -0.33 -13.99
C PRO A 340 -27.89 -1.55 -14.93
N LYS A 341 -28.01 -1.33 -16.25
CA LYS A 341 -27.87 -2.40 -17.26
C LYS A 341 -26.42 -2.58 -17.73
N ARG A 342 -25.52 -1.64 -17.43
CA ARG A 342 -24.15 -1.60 -17.93
C ARG A 342 -23.13 -1.55 -16.80
N ILE A 343 -23.05 -2.62 -16.01
CA ILE A 343 -22.09 -2.80 -14.93
C ILE A 343 -21.22 -4.00 -15.26
N ALA A 344 -19.90 -3.81 -15.36
CA ALA A 344 -18.93 -4.87 -15.57
C ALA A 344 -18.04 -5.08 -14.35
N VAL A 345 -17.40 -6.24 -14.28
CA VAL A 345 -16.32 -6.53 -13.34
C VAL A 345 -15.04 -6.84 -14.11
N ILE A 346 -13.92 -6.30 -13.63
CA ILE A 346 -12.58 -6.53 -14.17
C ILE A 346 -11.74 -7.11 -13.03
N GLY A 347 -11.29 -8.35 -13.15
CA GLY A 347 -10.47 -9.02 -12.15
C GLY A 347 -9.06 -9.31 -12.68
N HIS A 348 -8.05 -9.15 -11.82
CA HIS A 348 -6.65 -9.40 -12.16
C HIS A 348 -6.05 -10.50 -11.27
N GLY A 349 -5.37 -11.47 -11.87
CA GLY A 349 -4.78 -12.60 -11.14
C GLY A 349 -5.83 -13.39 -10.34
N GLU A 350 -5.67 -13.53 -9.01
CA GLU A 350 -6.71 -14.07 -8.12
C GLU A 350 -8.03 -13.29 -8.21
N GLY A 351 -7.94 -11.96 -8.46
CA GLY A 351 -9.12 -11.13 -8.66
C GLY A 351 -9.98 -11.58 -9.84
N ALA A 352 -9.40 -12.24 -10.84
CA ALA A 352 -10.16 -12.86 -11.92
C ALA A 352 -11.03 -14.03 -11.43
N TRP A 353 -10.54 -14.84 -10.50
CA TRP A 353 -11.33 -15.90 -9.85
C TRP A 353 -12.47 -15.34 -9.00
N ILE A 354 -12.16 -14.28 -8.23
CA ILE A 354 -13.16 -13.56 -7.44
C ILE A 354 -14.23 -12.97 -8.36
N ALA A 355 -13.84 -12.39 -9.49
CA ALA A 355 -14.75 -11.82 -10.47
C ALA A 355 -15.63 -12.90 -11.14
N LEU A 356 -15.06 -14.05 -11.51
CA LEU A 356 -15.81 -15.21 -12.02
C LEU A 356 -16.85 -15.69 -11.00
N LEU A 357 -16.45 -15.85 -9.73
CA LEU A 357 -17.33 -16.29 -8.66
C LEU A 357 -18.44 -15.26 -8.38
N ALA A 358 -18.13 -13.97 -8.41
CA ALA A 358 -19.13 -12.92 -8.27
C ALA A 358 -20.12 -12.94 -9.44
N ALA A 359 -19.63 -13.06 -10.69
CA ALA A 359 -20.46 -13.08 -11.89
C ALA A 359 -21.37 -14.32 -11.97
N SER A 360 -20.91 -15.47 -11.50
CA SER A 360 -21.75 -16.69 -11.44
C SER A 360 -22.97 -16.53 -10.52
N ARG A 361 -22.89 -15.61 -9.53
CA ARG A 361 -23.94 -15.38 -8.51
C ARG A 361 -24.67 -14.04 -8.67
N GLU A 362 -24.16 -13.11 -9.49
CA GLU A 362 -24.72 -11.77 -9.65
C GLU A 362 -25.13 -11.50 -11.10
N ARG A 363 -26.42 -11.75 -11.38
CA ARG A 363 -26.99 -11.63 -12.74
C ARG A 363 -27.07 -10.18 -13.26
N ARG A 364 -26.88 -9.19 -12.41
CA ARG A 364 -26.90 -7.77 -12.79
C ARG A 364 -25.54 -7.29 -13.31
N LEU A 365 -24.51 -8.11 -13.20
CA LEU A 365 -23.28 -7.92 -13.97
C LEU A 365 -23.55 -8.22 -15.44
N SER A 366 -23.16 -7.30 -16.31
CA SER A 366 -23.45 -7.38 -17.75
C SER A 366 -22.24 -7.84 -18.57
N ALA A 367 -21.04 -7.80 -18.01
CA ALA A 367 -19.80 -8.22 -18.65
C ALA A 367 -18.71 -8.54 -17.61
N LEU A 368 -17.75 -9.40 -17.99
CA LEU A 368 -16.59 -9.73 -17.15
C LEU A 368 -15.32 -9.73 -18.00
N ALA A 369 -14.31 -8.97 -17.55
CA ALA A 369 -12.95 -9.06 -18.09
C ALA A 369 -12.03 -9.73 -17.03
N SER A 370 -11.35 -10.79 -17.45
CA SER A 370 -10.35 -11.52 -16.66
C SER A 370 -8.97 -11.17 -17.18
N ILE A 371 -8.16 -10.48 -16.39
CA ILE A 371 -6.79 -10.11 -16.76
C ILE A 371 -5.83 -11.02 -16.00
N ALA A 372 -4.92 -11.70 -16.69
CA ALA A 372 -3.95 -12.62 -16.12
C ALA A 372 -4.60 -13.69 -15.19
N GLY A 373 -5.82 -14.13 -15.54
CA GLY A 373 -6.57 -15.09 -14.75
C GLY A 373 -6.03 -16.51 -14.88
N PRO A 374 -5.79 -17.22 -13.75
CA PRO A 374 -5.34 -18.61 -13.79
C PRO A 374 -6.45 -19.57 -14.23
N SER A 375 -6.08 -20.61 -14.99
CA SER A 375 -7.01 -21.63 -15.53
C SER A 375 -7.01 -22.96 -14.77
N THR A 376 -6.07 -23.15 -13.86
CA THR A 376 -5.89 -24.36 -13.04
C THR A 376 -6.54 -24.20 -11.67
N THR A 377 -6.57 -25.27 -10.88
CA THR A 377 -6.96 -25.17 -9.47
C THR A 377 -5.92 -24.33 -8.70
N GLY A 378 -6.32 -23.78 -7.54
CA GLY A 378 -5.40 -23.01 -6.71
C GLY A 378 -4.21 -23.85 -6.21
N ALA A 379 -4.42 -25.12 -5.91
CA ALA A 379 -3.32 -26.01 -5.53
C ALA A 379 -2.30 -26.21 -6.65
N GLU A 380 -2.76 -26.37 -7.90
CA GLU A 380 -1.87 -26.49 -9.06
C GLU A 380 -1.14 -25.17 -9.35
N LEU A 381 -1.84 -24.02 -9.28
CA LEU A 381 -1.25 -22.70 -9.47
C LEU A 381 -0.11 -22.43 -8.49
N VAL A 382 -0.32 -22.70 -7.19
CA VAL A 382 0.69 -22.49 -6.15
C VAL A 382 1.93 -23.36 -6.38
N LEU A 383 1.74 -24.62 -6.84
CA LEU A 383 2.86 -25.48 -7.22
C LEU A 383 3.61 -24.98 -8.44
N GLU A 384 2.89 -24.52 -9.46
CA GLU A 384 3.48 -23.94 -10.67
C GLU A 384 4.33 -22.70 -10.35
N GLN A 385 3.77 -21.77 -9.56
CA GLN A 385 4.49 -20.57 -9.13
C GLN A 385 5.72 -20.91 -8.28
N GLN A 386 5.62 -21.90 -7.39
CA GLN A 386 6.77 -22.34 -6.63
C GLN A 386 7.85 -22.96 -7.51
N GLN A 387 7.48 -23.80 -8.46
CA GLN A 387 8.44 -24.38 -9.39
C GLN A 387 9.19 -23.31 -10.18
N GLN A 388 8.48 -22.32 -10.71
CA GLN A 388 9.08 -21.17 -11.39
C GLN A 388 10.04 -20.39 -10.48
N ALA A 389 9.65 -20.12 -9.24
CA ALA A 389 10.52 -19.44 -8.27
C ALA A 389 11.79 -20.28 -7.96
N LEU A 390 11.67 -21.61 -7.87
CA LEU A 390 12.80 -22.50 -7.63
C LEU A 390 13.73 -22.60 -8.86
N ASP A 391 13.21 -22.44 -10.08
CA ASP A 391 14.00 -22.41 -11.32
C ASP A 391 14.96 -21.22 -11.38
N GLN A 392 14.64 -20.12 -10.69
CA GLN A 392 15.51 -18.95 -10.58
C GLN A 392 16.64 -19.11 -9.53
N LEU A 393 16.59 -20.18 -8.73
CA LEU A 393 17.56 -20.43 -7.68
C LEU A 393 18.58 -21.48 -8.13
N LYS A 394 19.85 -21.33 -7.70
CA LYS A 394 20.90 -22.31 -7.94
C LYS A 394 20.80 -23.44 -6.90
N LEU A 395 19.80 -24.31 -7.02
CA LEU A 395 19.55 -25.43 -6.12
C LEU A 395 19.97 -26.74 -6.76
N THR A 396 20.40 -27.68 -5.93
CA THR A 396 20.55 -29.07 -6.36
C THR A 396 19.18 -29.71 -6.62
N PRO A 397 19.09 -30.76 -7.45
CA PRO A 397 17.84 -31.50 -7.65
C PRO A 397 17.19 -31.97 -6.33
N GLU A 398 17.99 -32.45 -5.39
CA GLU A 398 17.52 -32.93 -4.09
C GLU A 398 16.94 -31.80 -3.21
N GLU A 399 17.56 -30.61 -3.23
CA GLU A 399 17.04 -29.44 -2.51
C GLU A 399 15.73 -28.96 -3.11
N ARG A 400 15.64 -28.96 -4.45
CA ARG A 400 14.43 -28.63 -5.18
C ARG A 400 13.28 -29.58 -4.83
N ASP A 401 13.54 -30.90 -4.93
CA ASP A 401 12.56 -31.94 -4.64
C ASP A 401 12.05 -31.86 -3.20
N LYS A 402 12.92 -31.60 -2.23
CA LYS A 402 12.52 -31.36 -0.83
C LYS A 402 11.58 -30.18 -0.67
N LYS A 403 11.85 -29.05 -1.36
CA LYS A 403 10.98 -27.85 -1.30
C LYS A 403 9.61 -28.12 -1.94
N VAL A 404 9.58 -28.80 -3.08
CA VAL A 404 8.34 -29.21 -3.75
C VAL A 404 7.53 -30.19 -2.89
N ALA A 405 8.22 -31.18 -2.28
CA ALA A 405 7.59 -32.14 -1.39
C ALA A 405 6.97 -31.46 -0.16
N LEU A 406 7.68 -30.52 0.47
CA LEU A 406 7.17 -29.74 1.60
C LEU A 406 5.93 -28.94 1.19
N GLN A 407 5.93 -28.28 0.02
CA GLN A 407 4.77 -27.55 -0.46
C GLN A 407 3.55 -28.46 -0.65
N LYS A 408 3.74 -29.65 -1.22
CA LYS A 408 2.66 -30.64 -1.36
C LYS A 408 2.12 -31.11 0.00
N GLN A 409 2.99 -31.30 0.99
CA GLN A 409 2.58 -31.63 2.36
C GLN A 409 1.78 -30.49 2.99
N ILE A 410 2.22 -29.23 2.84
CA ILE A 410 1.50 -28.05 3.32
C ILE A 410 0.11 -27.99 2.67
N GLN A 411 0.00 -28.13 1.36
CA GLN A 411 -1.28 -28.11 0.66
C GLN A 411 -2.22 -29.22 1.14
N THR A 412 -1.68 -30.41 1.35
CA THR A 412 -2.45 -31.55 1.90
C THR A 412 -2.96 -31.22 3.29
N ALA A 413 -2.11 -30.69 4.16
CA ALA A 413 -2.50 -30.34 5.53
C ALA A 413 -3.55 -29.22 5.56
N VAL A 414 -3.41 -28.18 4.72
CA VAL A 414 -4.37 -27.08 4.60
C VAL A 414 -5.76 -27.60 4.13
N VAL A 415 -5.79 -28.44 3.10
CA VAL A 415 -7.05 -28.91 2.52
C VAL A 415 -7.73 -29.97 3.38
N THR A 416 -6.95 -30.88 4.00
CA THR A 416 -7.50 -32.02 4.76
C THR A 416 -7.58 -31.79 6.26
N GLY A 417 -6.87 -30.78 6.79
CA GLY A 417 -6.68 -30.55 8.23
C GLY A 417 -5.74 -31.55 8.91
N LYS A 418 -5.07 -32.43 8.16
CA LYS A 418 -4.23 -33.53 8.70
C LYS A 418 -2.79 -33.39 8.21
N GLY A 419 -1.84 -33.87 9.02
CA GLY A 419 -0.40 -33.86 8.65
C GLY A 419 0.33 -32.59 9.08
N TRP A 420 -0.26 -31.74 9.87
CA TRP A 420 0.37 -30.52 10.38
C TRP A 420 1.57 -30.77 11.29
N GLU A 421 1.64 -31.95 11.91
CA GLU A 421 2.76 -32.40 12.74
C GLU A 421 4.06 -32.59 11.96
N LEU A 422 3.99 -32.75 10.64
CA LEU A 422 5.14 -32.91 9.74
C LEU A 422 5.64 -31.58 9.18
N ILE A 423 4.96 -30.47 9.47
CA ILE A 423 5.22 -29.15 8.90
C ILE A 423 5.82 -28.25 9.97
N PRO A 424 6.96 -27.58 9.68
CA PRO A 424 7.56 -26.64 10.62
C PRO A 424 6.56 -25.55 11.05
N GLN A 425 6.66 -25.10 12.31
CA GLN A 425 5.68 -24.21 12.91
C GLN A 425 5.53 -22.86 12.19
N GLN A 426 6.64 -22.36 11.61
CA GLN A 426 6.64 -21.10 10.87
C GLN A 426 5.79 -21.20 9.60
N GLU A 427 5.99 -22.25 8.81
CA GLU A 427 5.25 -22.54 7.57
C GLU A 427 3.79 -22.83 7.87
N ARG A 428 3.50 -23.55 8.95
CA ARG A 428 2.14 -23.79 9.41
C ARG A 428 1.42 -22.48 9.71
N ARG A 429 2.03 -21.56 10.49
CA ARG A 429 1.41 -20.27 10.82
C ARG A 429 1.08 -19.42 9.58
N ALA A 430 1.92 -19.50 8.56
CA ALA A 430 1.72 -18.78 7.32
C ALA A 430 0.62 -19.41 6.44
N ALA A 431 0.51 -20.74 6.46
CA ALA A 431 -0.37 -21.49 5.57
C ALA A 431 -1.73 -21.84 6.18
N ASP A 432 -1.85 -21.97 7.52
CA ASP A 432 -3.09 -22.37 8.21
C ASP A 432 -4.06 -21.18 8.31
N THR A 433 -4.56 -20.72 7.15
CA THR A 433 -5.47 -19.58 7.04
C THR A 433 -6.70 -19.92 6.19
N PRO A 434 -7.90 -19.41 6.52
CA PRO A 434 -9.11 -19.59 5.71
C PRO A 434 -8.94 -19.12 4.26
N TRP A 435 -8.21 -18.02 4.05
CA TRP A 435 -7.89 -17.54 2.71
C TRP A 435 -7.12 -18.59 1.90
N PHE A 436 -5.99 -19.09 2.44
CA PHE A 436 -5.14 -20.03 1.71
C PHE A 436 -5.86 -21.37 1.46
N GLN A 437 -6.67 -21.83 2.42
CA GLN A 437 -7.54 -23.01 2.23
C GLN A 437 -8.53 -22.80 1.09
N SER A 438 -9.20 -21.65 1.06
CA SER A 438 -10.16 -21.33 0.00
C SER A 438 -9.50 -21.14 -1.36
N LEU A 439 -8.27 -20.59 -1.39
CA LEU A 439 -7.45 -20.45 -2.59
C LEU A 439 -7.10 -21.82 -3.16
N LEU A 440 -6.48 -22.69 -2.35
CA LEU A 440 -6.07 -24.04 -2.80
C LEU A 440 -7.25 -24.87 -3.33
N SER A 441 -8.41 -24.70 -2.72
CA SER A 441 -9.63 -25.43 -3.07
C SER A 441 -10.39 -24.81 -4.25
N PHE A 442 -10.00 -23.63 -4.72
CA PHE A 442 -10.68 -22.97 -5.82
C PHE A 442 -10.42 -23.68 -7.14
N ASP A 443 -11.47 -23.87 -7.92
CA ASP A 443 -11.43 -24.52 -9.23
C ASP A 443 -12.25 -23.67 -10.22
N PRO A 444 -11.59 -22.94 -11.13
CA PRO A 444 -12.29 -22.09 -12.09
C PRO A 444 -13.20 -22.89 -13.03
N ALA A 445 -12.91 -24.16 -13.32
CA ALA A 445 -13.74 -25.00 -14.15
C ALA A 445 -15.11 -25.29 -13.50
N LYS A 446 -15.18 -25.35 -12.17
CA LYS A 446 -16.44 -25.51 -11.45
C LYS A 446 -17.29 -24.24 -11.42
N VAL A 447 -16.67 -23.08 -11.49
CA VAL A 447 -17.36 -21.79 -11.39
C VAL A 447 -17.81 -21.27 -12.75
N ILE A 448 -16.96 -21.45 -13.80
CA ILE A 448 -17.17 -20.85 -15.12
C ILE A 448 -18.45 -21.33 -15.80
N LYS A 449 -18.90 -22.55 -15.50
CA LYS A 449 -20.16 -23.15 -16.04
C LYS A 449 -21.42 -22.34 -15.66
N ASP A 450 -21.37 -21.61 -14.55
CA ASP A 450 -22.48 -20.79 -14.07
C ASP A 450 -22.38 -19.32 -14.52
N VAL A 451 -21.33 -18.96 -15.28
CA VAL A 451 -21.11 -17.60 -15.82
C VAL A 451 -21.83 -17.45 -17.16
N ARG A 452 -22.67 -16.41 -17.27
CA ARG A 452 -23.51 -16.15 -18.47
C ARG A 452 -23.16 -14.87 -19.19
N GLN A 453 -22.38 -14.02 -18.53
CA GLN A 453 -21.95 -12.73 -19.05
C GLN A 453 -21.00 -12.93 -20.24
N PRO A 454 -20.96 -12.00 -21.21
CA PRO A 454 -19.85 -11.91 -22.14
C PRO A 454 -18.51 -11.88 -21.41
N LEU A 455 -17.51 -12.62 -21.90
CA LEU A 455 -16.21 -12.81 -21.29
C LEU A 455 -15.09 -12.27 -22.19
N LEU A 456 -14.21 -11.48 -21.60
CA LEU A 456 -12.93 -11.11 -22.19
C LEU A 456 -11.81 -11.69 -21.31
N PHE A 457 -10.87 -12.37 -21.94
CA PHE A 457 -9.63 -12.81 -21.31
C PHE A 457 -8.47 -12.01 -21.89
N VAL A 458 -7.75 -11.26 -21.03
CA VAL A 458 -6.57 -10.48 -21.42
C VAL A 458 -5.35 -11.03 -20.69
N HIS A 459 -4.22 -11.15 -21.40
CA HIS A 459 -2.99 -11.66 -20.81
C HIS A 459 -1.76 -10.95 -21.36
N GLY A 460 -0.78 -10.67 -20.49
CA GLY A 460 0.54 -10.25 -20.91
C GLY A 460 1.36 -11.44 -21.44
N GLU A 461 1.99 -11.28 -22.61
CA GLU A 461 2.84 -12.34 -23.20
C GLU A 461 4.00 -12.73 -22.28
N LEU A 462 4.55 -11.76 -21.56
CA LEU A 462 5.67 -11.95 -20.63
C LEU A 462 5.23 -12.18 -19.18
N ASP A 463 3.98 -12.56 -18.94
CA ASP A 463 3.54 -12.92 -17.59
C ASP A 463 4.21 -14.22 -17.14
N ARG A 464 5.07 -14.12 -16.11
CA ARG A 464 5.77 -15.26 -15.50
C ARG A 464 5.14 -15.71 -14.18
N GLN A 465 4.22 -14.95 -13.60
CA GLN A 465 3.49 -15.36 -12.40
C GLN A 465 2.29 -16.26 -12.72
N VAL A 466 1.61 -15.92 -13.80
CA VAL A 466 0.55 -16.73 -14.40
C VAL A 466 0.90 -16.86 -15.89
N PRO A 467 1.53 -17.96 -16.32
CA PRO A 467 1.99 -18.11 -17.70
C PRO A 467 0.88 -17.89 -18.73
N VAL A 468 1.23 -17.29 -19.86
CA VAL A 468 0.27 -16.94 -20.92
C VAL A 468 -0.60 -18.11 -21.41
N ALA A 469 -0.12 -19.34 -21.28
CA ALA A 469 -0.88 -20.54 -21.63
C ALA A 469 -2.20 -20.69 -20.83
N HIS A 470 -2.33 -20.00 -19.68
CA HIS A 470 -3.56 -20.00 -18.91
C HIS A 470 -4.71 -19.32 -19.65
N VAL A 471 -4.43 -18.31 -20.48
CA VAL A 471 -5.50 -17.56 -21.15
C VAL A 471 -6.28 -18.42 -22.15
N ASP A 472 -5.57 -19.22 -22.94
CA ASP A 472 -6.21 -20.12 -23.91
C ASP A 472 -6.99 -21.24 -23.21
N ARG A 473 -6.40 -21.86 -22.17
CA ARG A 473 -7.07 -22.90 -21.37
C ARG A 473 -8.34 -22.37 -20.71
N LEU A 474 -8.30 -21.15 -20.16
CA LEU A 474 -9.47 -20.55 -19.51
C LEU A 474 -10.55 -20.17 -20.53
N ALA A 475 -10.16 -19.66 -21.69
CA ALA A 475 -11.07 -19.38 -22.78
C ALA A 475 -11.73 -20.65 -23.35
N ASP A 476 -10.97 -21.72 -23.48
CA ASP A 476 -11.50 -23.01 -23.90
C ASP A 476 -12.46 -23.64 -22.90
N LEU A 477 -12.18 -23.50 -21.59
CA LEU A 477 -13.12 -23.86 -20.53
C LEU A 477 -14.41 -23.07 -20.66
N ALA A 478 -14.30 -21.74 -20.85
CA ALA A 478 -15.46 -20.87 -21.00
C ALA A 478 -16.29 -21.26 -22.23
N ARG A 479 -15.69 -21.44 -23.40
CA ARG A 479 -16.37 -21.81 -24.64
C ARG A 479 -17.09 -23.16 -24.54
N ARG A 480 -16.53 -24.11 -23.79
CA ARG A 480 -17.09 -25.46 -23.67
C ARG A 480 -18.13 -25.61 -22.56
N GLN A 481 -18.02 -24.83 -21.49
CA GLN A 481 -18.74 -25.11 -20.24
C GLN A 481 -19.66 -23.97 -19.78
N SER A 482 -19.39 -22.71 -20.19
CA SER A 482 -20.21 -21.59 -19.76
C SER A 482 -21.41 -21.35 -20.68
N ASP A 483 -22.44 -20.72 -20.12
CA ASP A 483 -23.60 -20.20 -20.88
C ASP A 483 -23.29 -18.81 -21.51
N SER A 484 -22.03 -18.39 -21.53
CA SER A 484 -21.61 -17.09 -22.09
C SER A 484 -21.88 -17.02 -23.58
N LYS A 485 -22.44 -15.88 -24.02
CA LYS A 485 -22.74 -15.62 -25.43
C LYS A 485 -21.52 -15.17 -26.25
N SER A 486 -20.44 -14.77 -25.59
CA SER A 486 -19.22 -14.26 -26.24
C SER A 486 -18.01 -14.53 -25.36
N VAL A 487 -16.96 -15.11 -25.96
CA VAL A 487 -15.67 -15.36 -25.31
C VAL A 487 -14.58 -14.84 -26.23
N GLU A 488 -13.97 -13.71 -25.86
CA GLU A 488 -12.89 -13.07 -26.60
C GLU A 488 -11.56 -13.20 -25.83
N VAL A 489 -10.44 -13.25 -26.55
CA VAL A 489 -9.08 -13.38 -25.99
C VAL A 489 -8.20 -12.30 -26.59
N VAL A 490 -7.40 -11.66 -25.75
CA VAL A 490 -6.37 -10.70 -26.16
C VAL A 490 -5.06 -11.01 -25.44
N ILE A 491 -4.01 -11.31 -26.18
CA ILE A 491 -2.64 -11.44 -25.66
C ILE A 491 -1.89 -10.17 -26.04
N VAL A 492 -1.36 -9.47 -25.03
CA VAL A 492 -0.63 -8.22 -25.23
C VAL A 492 0.87 -8.49 -25.17
N ARG A 493 1.56 -8.19 -26.27
CA ARG A 493 3.00 -8.44 -26.42
C ARG A 493 3.83 -7.57 -25.49
N GLY A 494 4.93 -8.14 -24.99
CA GLY A 494 5.93 -7.42 -24.19
C GLY A 494 5.43 -6.93 -22.83
N VAL A 495 4.31 -7.46 -22.32
CA VAL A 495 3.69 -7.04 -21.06
C VAL A 495 3.79 -8.16 -20.01
N ASN A 496 4.17 -7.79 -18.78
CA ASN A 496 4.30 -8.69 -17.63
C ASN A 496 3.02 -8.79 -16.78
N HIS A 497 3.09 -9.51 -15.66
CA HIS A 497 1.96 -9.68 -14.74
C HIS A 497 1.45 -8.36 -14.15
N LEU A 498 2.30 -7.36 -13.92
CA LEU A 498 1.88 -6.04 -13.41
C LEU A 498 1.25 -5.15 -14.48
N LEU A 499 1.03 -5.68 -15.68
CA LEU A 499 0.42 -5.03 -16.85
C LEU A 499 1.27 -3.88 -17.41
N VAL A 500 2.57 -3.89 -17.15
CA VAL A 500 3.52 -2.88 -17.65
C VAL A 500 4.49 -3.49 -18.67
N PRO A 501 5.10 -2.68 -19.55
CA PRO A 501 6.13 -3.16 -20.48
C PRO A 501 7.32 -3.78 -19.73
N ALA A 502 7.81 -4.92 -20.23
CA ALA A 502 8.89 -5.68 -19.64
C ALA A 502 9.82 -6.26 -20.71
N ILE A 503 11.00 -6.72 -20.31
CA ILE A 503 11.97 -7.38 -21.19
C ILE A 503 11.89 -8.90 -21.00
N THR A 504 11.92 -9.37 -19.76
CA THR A 504 11.89 -10.79 -19.41
C THR A 504 10.56 -11.22 -18.81
N GLY A 505 9.90 -10.30 -18.11
CA GLY A 505 8.69 -10.55 -17.32
C GLY A 505 8.94 -11.24 -15.98
N GLU A 506 10.21 -11.52 -15.64
CA GLU A 506 10.59 -12.14 -14.38
C GLU A 506 10.31 -11.20 -13.19
N VAL A 507 9.92 -11.76 -12.05
CA VAL A 507 9.61 -10.98 -10.84
C VAL A 507 10.82 -10.16 -10.37
N SER A 508 12.03 -10.67 -10.57
CA SER A 508 13.28 -9.96 -10.26
C SER A 508 13.49 -8.67 -11.07
N GLU A 509 12.86 -8.54 -12.25
CA GLU A 509 12.92 -7.35 -13.09
C GLU A 509 12.04 -6.20 -12.56
N TYR A 510 10.99 -6.50 -11.80
CA TYR A 510 9.94 -5.52 -11.44
C TYR A 510 10.46 -4.27 -10.73
N ALA A 511 11.46 -4.41 -9.87
CA ALA A 511 12.05 -3.28 -9.14
C ALA A 511 12.81 -2.31 -10.06
N SER A 512 13.31 -2.78 -11.20
CA SER A 512 14.17 -2.05 -12.14
C SER A 512 13.45 -1.64 -13.44
N LEU A 513 12.15 -1.88 -13.57
CA LEU A 513 11.39 -1.52 -14.75
C LEU A 513 11.46 -0.01 -15.03
N PRO A 514 11.88 0.40 -16.24
CA PRO A 514 12.01 1.81 -16.59
C PRO A 514 10.65 2.48 -16.83
N ASP A 515 9.66 1.73 -17.33
CA ASP A 515 8.28 2.18 -17.49
C ASP A 515 7.39 1.48 -16.46
N ARG A 516 6.69 2.28 -15.68
CA ARG A 516 5.77 1.85 -14.61
C ARG A 516 4.31 2.19 -14.94
N ASN A 517 4.05 2.52 -16.19
CA ASN A 517 2.71 2.78 -16.66
C ASN A 517 2.05 1.50 -17.17
N VAL A 518 0.81 1.31 -16.78
CA VAL A 518 -0.01 0.22 -17.34
C VAL A 518 -0.09 0.37 -18.85
N SER A 519 0.18 -0.72 -19.56
CA SER A 519 0.17 -0.75 -21.02
C SER A 519 -1.16 -0.22 -21.57
N LYS A 520 -1.05 0.73 -22.49
CA LYS A 520 -2.21 1.29 -23.20
C LYS A 520 -2.92 0.22 -24.04
N ASP A 521 -2.21 -0.80 -24.49
CA ASP A 521 -2.81 -1.91 -25.24
C ASP A 521 -3.68 -2.78 -24.33
N VAL A 522 -3.29 -2.99 -23.06
CA VAL A 522 -4.11 -3.69 -22.07
C VAL A 522 -5.37 -2.88 -21.76
N SER A 523 -5.21 -1.64 -21.34
CA SER A 523 -6.35 -0.78 -20.97
C SER A 523 -7.26 -0.48 -22.15
N GLY A 524 -6.70 -0.25 -23.34
CA GLY A 524 -7.41 -0.01 -24.58
C GLY A 524 -8.22 -1.23 -25.05
N ALA A 525 -7.65 -2.44 -24.95
CA ALA A 525 -8.36 -3.68 -25.28
C ALA A 525 -9.60 -3.88 -24.40
N VAL A 526 -9.45 -3.68 -23.08
CA VAL A 526 -10.56 -3.78 -22.13
C VAL A 526 -11.63 -2.72 -22.40
N ALA A 527 -11.23 -1.46 -22.59
CA ALA A 527 -12.16 -0.35 -22.85
C ALA A 527 -12.93 -0.54 -24.17
N ALA A 528 -12.23 -0.90 -25.25
CA ALA A 528 -12.85 -1.13 -26.56
C ALA A 528 -13.85 -2.30 -26.52
N TRP A 529 -13.47 -3.40 -25.87
CA TRP A 529 -14.36 -4.56 -25.71
C TRP A 529 -15.61 -4.23 -24.88
N LEU A 530 -15.45 -3.51 -23.76
CA LEU A 530 -16.58 -3.08 -22.93
C LEU A 530 -17.51 -2.14 -23.69
N THR A 531 -16.97 -1.18 -24.45
CA THR A 531 -17.76 -0.25 -25.27
C THR A 531 -18.58 -1.01 -26.30
N LYS A 532 -17.97 -1.95 -27.03
CA LYS A 532 -18.65 -2.83 -28.00
C LYS A 532 -19.73 -3.67 -27.33
N THR A 533 -19.43 -4.29 -26.19
CA THR A 533 -20.33 -5.17 -25.45
C THR A 533 -21.55 -4.40 -24.92
N PHE A 534 -21.32 -3.22 -24.35
CA PHE A 534 -22.40 -2.40 -23.79
C PHE A 534 -23.26 -1.72 -24.86
N ALA A 535 -22.71 -1.42 -26.04
CA ALA A 535 -23.49 -0.92 -27.17
C ALA A 535 -24.55 -1.96 -27.65
N ALA A 536 -24.27 -3.23 -27.47
CA ALA A 536 -25.21 -4.32 -27.83
C ALA A 536 -26.36 -4.52 -26.81
N ILE A 537 -26.30 -3.89 -25.64
CA ILE A 537 -27.34 -3.96 -24.60
C ILE A 537 -28.44 -2.93 -24.89
N ARG A 538 -29.64 -3.43 -25.17
CA ARG A 538 -30.84 -2.62 -25.45
C ARG A 538 -31.57 -2.17 -24.18
#